data_15d314dc534661965009a5daf4dbf937
#
_entry.id   15d314dc534661965009a5daf4dbf937
#
_cell.length_a   1.000
_cell.length_b   1.000
_cell.length_c   1.000
_cell.angle_alpha   90.00
_cell.angle_beta   90.00
_cell.angle_gamma   90.00
#
_symmetry.space_group_name_H-M   'P 1'
#
loop_
_entity.id
_entity.type
_entity.pdbx_description
1 polymer ?
#
loop_
_entity_poly.entity_id
_entity_poly.type
_entity_poly.pdbx_seq_one_letter_code
_entity_poly.pdbx_strand_id
1 'polypeptide(L)'
;VWTIAPNYDETKETILLNAHIDTVKPVKTWIRNPYCPCTEGDKLYGLGSNDCGGGLVSLLQVFRILAEKEDRGYNLVYLASAEEEVSGAEGISSVLPMLPEINVAIVGEPTGMQPAVAEKGLMVLDITAHGKSGHAARGEGVNAIYEALDDLCWLRSYRFKRVSEFLGPTVMNVTVINAGTQHNVVPDECR
;
A
#
# COMPACT_ATOMS: atom_id res chain seq x y z
N VAL A 1 -8.27 12.61 8.35
CA VAL A 1 -8.68 14.01 8.58
C VAL A 1 -9.09 14.60 7.26
N TRP A 2 -10.24 15.28 7.21
CA TRP A 2 -10.71 15.89 5.98
C TRP A 2 -11.37 17.24 6.22
N THR A 3 -11.50 18.03 5.15
CA THR A 3 -12.17 19.32 5.16
C THR A 3 -12.75 19.67 3.78
N ILE A 4 -13.80 20.47 3.76
CA ILE A 4 -14.41 21.02 2.55
C ILE A 4 -14.05 22.51 2.46
N ALA A 5 -13.71 22.97 1.27
CA ALA A 5 -13.49 24.39 1.04
C ALA A 5 -14.80 25.20 1.24
N PRO A 6 -14.71 26.47 1.67
CA PRO A 6 -15.88 27.35 1.80
C PRO A 6 -16.70 27.43 0.49
N ASN A 7 -17.97 27.85 0.61
CA ASN A 7 -18.87 28.02 -0.53
C ASN A 7 -19.18 26.73 -1.31
N TYR A 8 -19.39 25.62 -0.57
CA TYR A 8 -19.86 24.38 -1.15
C TYR A 8 -21.23 24.58 -1.82
N ASP A 9 -21.40 24.04 -3.02
CA ASP A 9 -22.60 24.15 -3.84
C ASP A 9 -22.97 22.77 -4.40
N GLU A 10 -24.12 22.23 -3.99
CA GLU A 10 -24.60 20.89 -4.36
C GLU A 10 -24.81 20.72 -5.88
N THR A 11 -24.87 21.82 -6.63
CA THR A 11 -25.05 21.79 -8.10
C THR A 11 -23.73 21.65 -8.86
N LYS A 12 -22.60 21.75 -8.16
CA LYS A 12 -21.26 21.68 -8.77
C LYS A 12 -20.60 20.35 -8.52
N GLU A 13 -19.82 19.89 -9.47
CA GLU A 13 -18.94 18.72 -9.32
C GLU A 13 -17.93 18.91 -8.19
N THR A 14 -17.57 17.81 -7.53
CA THR A 14 -16.65 17.80 -6.39
C THR A 14 -15.34 17.12 -6.76
N ILE A 15 -14.24 17.82 -6.51
CA ILE A 15 -12.87 17.32 -6.65
C ILE A 15 -12.33 16.96 -5.26
N LEU A 16 -11.89 15.71 -5.09
CA LEU A 16 -11.17 15.24 -3.92
C LEU A 16 -9.66 15.33 -4.16
N LEU A 17 -8.95 15.96 -3.23
CA LEU A 17 -7.49 15.90 -3.12
C LEU A 17 -7.16 14.97 -1.96
N ASN A 18 -6.58 13.81 -2.23
CA ASN A 18 -6.26 12.79 -1.23
C ASN A 18 -4.78 12.42 -1.24
N ALA A 19 -4.21 12.24 -0.06
CA ALA A 19 -2.94 11.55 0.14
C ALA A 19 -2.94 10.90 1.53
N HIS A 20 -2.15 9.84 1.75
CA HIS A 20 -2.13 9.17 3.03
C HIS A 20 -1.09 9.75 4.01
N ILE A 21 -1.33 9.56 5.31
CA ILE A 21 -0.48 10.07 6.39
C ILE A 21 0.35 8.98 7.08
N ASP A 22 -0.02 7.73 6.90
CA ASP A 22 0.69 6.60 7.45
C ASP A 22 1.93 6.26 6.61
N THR A 23 2.80 5.42 7.16
CA THR A 23 4.04 5.00 6.54
C THR A 23 4.31 3.53 6.81
N VAL A 24 5.07 2.88 5.95
CA VAL A 24 5.65 1.56 6.23
C VAL A 24 6.57 1.59 7.45
N LYS A 25 6.87 0.41 8.02
CA LYS A 25 7.92 0.32 9.05
C LYS A 25 9.30 0.47 8.41
N PRO A 26 10.25 1.18 9.07
CA PRO A 26 11.59 1.33 8.54
C PRO A 26 12.33 -0.02 8.49
N VAL A 27 13.09 -0.25 7.44
CA VAL A 27 13.93 -1.42 7.29
C VAL A 27 15.27 -1.24 8.02
N LYS A 28 15.94 -2.34 8.39
CA LYS A 28 17.21 -2.31 9.14
C LYS A 28 18.39 -1.65 8.37
N THR A 29 18.26 -1.51 7.05
CA THR A 29 19.29 -0.92 6.20
C THR A 29 19.25 0.60 6.09
N TRP A 30 18.34 1.26 6.82
CA TRP A 30 18.33 2.72 6.90
C TRP A 30 19.66 3.24 7.48
N ILE A 31 20.32 4.15 6.77
CA ILE A 31 21.60 4.76 7.17
C ILE A 31 21.42 6.03 8.00
N ARG A 32 20.21 6.59 8.05
CA ARG A 32 19.81 7.72 8.90
C ARG A 32 18.73 7.27 9.88
N ASN A 33 18.54 8.03 10.95
CA ASN A 33 17.39 7.77 11.82
C ASN A 33 16.10 8.11 11.08
N PRO A 34 15.22 7.11 10.79
CA PRO A 34 14.00 7.32 10.03
C PRO A 34 13.02 8.28 10.71
N TYR A 35 13.07 8.38 12.03
CA TYR A 35 12.18 9.20 12.87
C TYR A 35 12.76 10.57 13.23
N CYS A 36 13.95 10.90 12.72
CA CYS A 36 14.57 12.19 12.93
C CYS A 36 14.80 12.87 11.58
N PRO A 37 13.81 13.65 11.08
CA PRO A 37 13.92 14.27 9.78
C PRO A 37 15.06 15.28 9.73
N CYS A 38 15.79 15.30 8.63
CA CYS A 38 16.87 16.25 8.41
C CYS A 38 16.90 16.77 6.97
N THR A 39 17.40 17.98 6.79
CA THR A 39 17.56 18.61 5.48
C THR A 39 19.03 18.69 5.13
N GLU A 40 19.40 18.26 3.93
CA GLU A 40 20.74 18.40 3.36
C GLU A 40 20.64 19.00 1.96
N GLY A 41 21.06 20.22 1.79
CA GLY A 41 20.87 20.96 0.55
C GLY A 41 19.38 21.17 0.25
N ASP A 42 18.93 20.64 -0.87
CA ASP A 42 17.54 20.68 -1.36
C ASP A 42 16.72 19.41 -1.01
N LYS A 43 17.30 18.51 -0.21
CA LYS A 43 16.68 17.22 0.11
C LYS A 43 16.22 17.14 1.56
N LEU A 44 14.99 16.69 1.75
CA LEU A 44 14.42 16.33 3.06
C LEU A 44 14.46 14.82 3.23
N TYR A 45 15.16 14.35 4.25
CA TYR A 45 15.24 12.93 4.62
C TYR A 45 14.36 12.65 5.84
N GLY A 46 13.63 11.55 5.81
CA GLY A 46 12.77 11.07 6.89
C GLY A 46 11.82 9.99 6.38
N LEU A 47 11.38 9.10 7.26
CA LEU A 47 10.36 8.11 6.91
C LEU A 47 9.08 8.82 6.48
N GLY A 48 8.53 8.46 5.32
CA GLY A 48 7.33 9.08 4.77
C GLY A 48 7.54 10.46 4.17
N SER A 49 8.78 11.00 4.05
CA SER A 49 9.01 12.32 3.46
C SER A 49 8.65 12.38 1.97
N ASN A 50 8.75 11.26 1.27
CA ASN A 50 8.36 11.12 -0.14
C ASN A 50 7.02 10.39 -0.26
N ASP A 51 6.90 9.22 0.36
CA ASP A 51 5.73 8.37 0.40
C ASP A 51 5.08 8.43 1.81
N CYS A 52 3.96 9.16 2.02
CA CYS A 52 3.34 10.05 1.01
C CYS A 52 3.37 11.53 1.43
N GLY A 53 4.31 11.94 2.31
CA GLY A 53 4.43 13.30 2.84
C GLY A 53 4.58 14.37 1.75
N GLY A 54 5.32 14.07 0.68
CA GLY A 54 5.46 14.97 -0.46
C GLY A 54 4.12 15.27 -1.14
N GLY A 55 3.35 14.22 -1.44
CA GLY A 55 2.00 14.33 -2.01
C GLY A 55 1.04 15.03 -1.05
N LEU A 56 1.05 14.63 0.22
CA LEU A 56 0.19 15.16 1.28
C LEU A 56 0.31 16.68 1.42
N VAL A 57 1.54 17.18 1.58
CA VAL A 57 1.79 18.62 1.79
C VAL A 57 1.53 19.41 0.51
N SER A 58 1.90 18.86 -0.65
CA SER A 58 1.65 19.51 -1.94
C SER A 58 0.17 19.70 -2.20
N LEU A 59 -0.63 18.65 -2.02
CA LEU A 59 -2.10 18.73 -2.20
C LEU A 59 -2.77 19.61 -1.14
N LEU A 60 -2.28 19.61 0.10
CA LEU A 60 -2.76 20.54 1.11
C LEU A 60 -2.51 22.00 0.71
N GLN A 61 -1.34 22.31 0.16
CA GLN A 61 -1.03 23.66 -0.30
C GLN A 61 -1.88 24.05 -1.51
N VAL A 62 -2.12 23.13 -2.45
CA VAL A 62 -3.05 23.34 -3.57
C VAL A 62 -4.45 23.59 -3.06
N PHE A 63 -4.93 22.79 -2.10
CA PHE A 63 -6.22 22.98 -1.47
C PHE A 63 -6.35 24.40 -0.87
N ARG A 64 -5.36 24.83 -0.08
CA ARG A 64 -5.37 26.16 0.56
C ARG A 64 -5.49 27.29 -0.46
N ILE A 65 -4.65 27.25 -1.52
CA ILE A 65 -4.64 28.28 -2.57
C ILE A 65 -5.97 28.31 -3.31
N LEU A 66 -6.53 27.16 -3.63
CA LEU A 66 -7.79 27.06 -4.37
C LEU A 66 -9.00 27.39 -3.49
N ALA A 67 -8.95 27.06 -2.19
CA ALA A 67 -10.03 27.36 -1.25
C ALA A 67 -10.27 28.88 -1.05
N GLU A 68 -9.23 29.70 -1.23
CA GLU A 68 -9.32 31.17 -1.15
C GLU A 68 -10.05 31.80 -2.34
N LYS A 69 -10.25 31.07 -3.44
CA LYS A 69 -10.99 31.57 -4.60
C LYS A 69 -12.48 31.53 -4.35
N GLU A 70 -13.14 32.68 -4.40
CA GLU A 70 -14.58 32.80 -4.13
C GLU A 70 -15.44 32.18 -5.24
N ASP A 71 -15.05 32.38 -6.51
CA ASP A 71 -15.78 31.88 -7.69
C ASP A 71 -15.08 30.65 -8.29
N ARG A 72 -15.36 29.48 -7.70
CA ARG A 72 -14.93 28.19 -8.23
C ARG A 72 -16.05 27.53 -9.00
N GLY A 73 -15.74 26.99 -10.18
CA GLY A 73 -16.66 26.18 -10.97
C GLY A 73 -16.89 24.76 -10.40
N TYR A 74 -16.31 24.43 -9.24
CA TYR A 74 -16.30 23.11 -8.61
C TYR A 74 -16.22 23.22 -7.08
N ASN A 75 -16.65 22.19 -6.40
CA ASN A 75 -16.38 21.97 -4.97
C ASN A 75 -14.99 21.34 -4.78
N LEU A 76 -14.40 21.58 -3.63
CA LEU A 76 -13.08 21.06 -3.29
C LEU A 76 -13.08 20.43 -1.92
N VAL A 77 -12.62 19.19 -1.83
CA VAL A 77 -12.43 18.42 -0.61
C VAL A 77 -10.96 18.05 -0.49
N TYR A 78 -10.38 18.17 0.69
CA TYR A 78 -9.08 17.64 1.03
C TYR A 78 -9.24 16.51 2.05
N LEU A 79 -8.56 15.40 1.81
CA LEU A 79 -8.53 14.24 2.70
C LEU A 79 -7.07 13.79 2.91
N ALA A 80 -6.67 13.75 4.18
CA ALA A 80 -5.49 13.03 4.64
C ALA A 80 -5.97 11.68 5.18
N SER A 81 -5.85 10.63 4.38
CA SER A 81 -6.28 9.26 4.72
C SER A 81 -5.26 8.56 5.61
N ALA A 82 -5.66 7.48 6.26
CA ALA A 82 -4.81 6.60 7.05
C ALA A 82 -4.95 5.17 6.54
N GLU A 83 -4.09 4.26 7.01
CA GLU A 83 -4.13 2.83 6.70
C GLU A 83 -4.04 2.47 5.21
N GLU A 84 -3.42 3.34 4.39
CA GLU A 84 -3.15 3.05 2.98
C GLU A 84 -2.19 1.88 2.86
N GLU A 85 -1.07 1.93 3.57
CA GLU A 85 0.06 0.99 3.55
C GLU A 85 -0.28 -0.44 3.99
N VAL A 86 -1.45 -0.60 4.60
CA VAL A 86 -1.96 -1.89 5.08
C VAL A 86 -3.33 -2.24 4.50
N SER A 87 -3.87 -1.40 3.59
CA SER A 87 -5.23 -1.54 3.05
C SER A 87 -6.27 -1.75 4.15
N GLY A 88 -6.14 -0.98 5.22
CA GLY A 88 -6.89 -1.17 6.46
C GLY A 88 -8.36 -0.77 6.36
N ALA A 89 -9.18 -1.35 7.22
CA ALA A 89 -10.63 -1.09 7.23
C ALA A 89 -10.99 0.32 7.69
N GLU A 90 -10.15 0.93 8.55
CA GLU A 90 -10.30 2.30 9.04
C GLU A 90 -9.67 3.36 8.11
N GLY A 91 -9.20 2.93 6.94
CA GLY A 91 -8.64 3.78 5.89
C GLY A 91 -9.69 4.59 5.13
N ILE A 92 -9.41 4.85 3.85
CA ILE A 92 -10.27 5.68 2.98
C ILE A 92 -11.72 5.18 2.92
N SER A 93 -11.93 3.86 2.94
CA SER A 93 -13.25 3.23 2.86
C SER A 93 -14.17 3.63 4.02
N SER A 94 -13.62 3.90 5.21
CA SER A 94 -14.38 4.34 6.38
C SER A 94 -14.83 5.81 6.27
N VAL A 95 -14.13 6.61 5.49
CA VAL A 95 -14.36 8.05 5.35
C VAL A 95 -15.26 8.39 4.17
N LEU A 96 -15.18 7.64 3.07
CA LEU A 96 -15.95 7.90 1.84
C LEU A 96 -17.44 8.11 2.07
N PRO A 97 -18.15 7.34 2.93
CA PRO A 97 -19.58 7.57 3.20
C PRO A 97 -19.90 8.87 3.92
N MET A 98 -18.88 9.53 4.49
CA MET A 98 -19.02 10.81 5.22
C MET A 98 -18.76 12.02 4.33
N LEU A 99 -18.21 11.80 3.14
CA LEU A 99 -17.90 12.86 2.17
C LEU A 99 -19.09 13.12 1.26
N PRO A 100 -19.17 14.30 0.64
CA PRO A 100 -20.10 14.52 -0.47
C PRO A 100 -19.78 13.59 -1.64
N GLU A 101 -20.68 13.49 -2.60
CA GLU A 101 -20.41 12.76 -3.84
C GLU A 101 -19.15 13.30 -4.52
N ILE A 102 -18.20 12.41 -4.85
CA ILE A 102 -16.93 12.78 -5.47
C ILE A 102 -16.99 12.42 -6.96
N ASN A 103 -16.81 13.42 -7.82
CA ASN A 103 -16.80 13.23 -9.27
C ASN A 103 -15.39 12.96 -9.80
N VAL A 104 -14.36 13.57 -9.21
CA VAL A 104 -12.97 13.39 -9.57
C VAL A 104 -12.11 13.31 -8.30
N ALA A 105 -11.18 12.36 -8.26
CA ALA A 105 -10.17 12.29 -7.21
C ALA A 105 -8.76 12.45 -7.79
N ILE A 106 -7.94 13.27 -7.14
CA ILE A 106 -6.51 13.39 -7.39
C ILE A 106 -5.81 12.82 -6.16
N VAL A 107 -5.06 11.73 -6.37
CA VAL A 107 -4.34 11.03 -5.32
C VAL A 107 -2.86 11.38 -5.42
N GLY A 108 -2.30 11.86 -4.32
CA GLY A 108 -0.89 12.28 -4.25
C GLY A 108 0.00 11.12 -3.86
N GLU A 109 0.57 10.46 -4.86
CA GLU A 109 1.52 9.36 -4.74
C GLU A 109 2.84 9.67 -5.43
N PRO A 110 3.97 9.05 -5.04
CA PRO A 110 5.27 9.32 -5.63
C PRO A 110 5.43 8.68 -7.02
N THR A 111 4.75 9.21 -8.01
CA THR A 111 4.73 8.74 -9.41
C THR A 111 5.81 9.35 -10.30
N GLY A 112 6.79 10.07 -9.73
CA GLY A 112 7.80 10.79 -10.50
C GLY A 112 7.20 11.94 -11.33
N MET A 113 6.12 12.56 -10.85
CA MET A 113 5.36 13.63 -11.52
C MET A 113 4.70 13.17 -12.84
N GLN A 114 4.50 11.85 -13.01
CA GLN A 114 3.74 11.32 -14.13
C GLN A 114 2.31 10.98 -13.67
N PRO A 115 1.28 11.47 -14.36
CA PRO A 115 -0.09 11.10 -13.98
C PRO A 115 -0.32 9.62 -14.27
N ALA A 116 -0.64 8.85 -13.21
CA ALA A 116 -1.09 7.48 -13.32
C ALA A 116 -2.62 7.46 -13.47
N VAL A 117 -3.11 6.81 -14.51
CA VAL A 117 -4.56 6.75 -14.83
C VAL A 117 -5.13 5.35 -14.70
N ALA A 118 -4.28 4.36 -14.40
CA ALA A 118 -4.65 2.98 -14.13
C ALA A 118 -3.57 2.31 -13.30
N GLU A 119 -3.96 1.36 -12.46
CA GLU A 119 -3.06 0.55 -11.65
C GLU A 119 -3.48 -0.92 -11.64
N LYS A 120 -2.55 -1.79 -11.21
CA LYS A 120 -2.84 -3.21 -11.01
C LYS A 120 -3.55 -3.38 -9.67
N GLY A 121 -4.61 -4.19 -9.65
CA GLY A 121 -5.20 -4.64 -8.40
C GLY A 121 -4.19 -5.46 -7.57
N LEU A 122 -4.31 -5.39 -6.26
CA LEU A 122 -3.54 -6.17 -5.29
C LEU A 122 -4.37 -7.34 -4.79
N MET A 123 -3.73 -8.52 -4.68
CA MET A 123 -4.28 -9.69 -4.00
C MET A 123 -3.20 -10.29 -3.11
N VAL A 124 -3.53 -10.51 -1.85
CA VAL A 124 -2.68 -11.21 -0.89
C VAL A 124 -3.27 -12.60 -0.66
N LEU A 125 -2.43 -13.63 -0.74
CA LEU A 125 -2.78 -15.02 -0.50
C LEU A 125 -1.95 -15.56 0.66
N ASP A 126 -2.62 -16.03 1.71
CA ASP A 126 -2.01 -16.82 2.78
C ASP A 126 -2.20 -18.30 2.43
N ILE A 127 -1.08 -18.99 2.23
CA ILE A 127 -1.07 -20.40 1.82
C ILE A 127 -0.35 -21.20 2.90
N THR A 128 -0.91 -22.35 3.28
CA THR A 128 -0.31 -23.23 4.27
C THR A 128 -0.17 -24.64 3.70
N ALA A 129 1.07 -25.13 3.64
CA ALA A 129 1.36 -26.54 3.40
C ALA A 129 1.33 -27.30 4.72
N HIS A 130 0.61 -28.42 4.75
CA HIS A 130 0.48 -29.28 5.91
C HIS A 130 1.31 -30.54 5.76
N GLY A 131 2.00 -30.91 6.84
CA GLY A 131 2.77 -32.13 6.97
C GLY A 131 2.34 -32.91 8.21
N LYS A 132 3.30 -33.65 8.76
CA LYS A 132 3.13 -34.40 10.00
C LYS A 132 4.44 -34.37 10.79
N SER A 133 4.39 -33.91 12.02
CA SER A 133 5.55 -33.92 12.91
C SER A 133 6.14 -35.31 13.13
N GLY A 134 7.45 -35.37 13.28
CA GLY A 134 8.21 -36.57 13.56
C GLY A 134 9.63 -36.24 13.99
N HIS A 135 10.40 -37.25 14.40
CA HIS A 135 11.80 -37.07 14.77
C HIS A 135 12.67 -37.00 13.51
N ALA A 136 13.35 -35.87 13.27
CA ALA A 136 14.09 -35.61 12.04
C ALA A 136 15.12 -36.69 11.71
N ALA A 137 15.82 -37.28 12.70
CA ALA A 137 16.86 -38.31 12.50
C ALA A 137 16.29 -39.72 12.30
N ARG A 138 14.97 -39.94 12.42
CA ARG A 138 14.34 -41.26 12.29
C ARG A 138 13.60 -41.48 10.99
N GLY A 139 13.53 -40.46 10.12
CA GLY A 139 12.75 -40.51 8.88
C GLY A 139 11.25 -40.64 9.10
N GLU A 140 10.76 -40.17 10.27
CA GLU A 140 9.35 -40.18 10.64
C GLU A 140 8.70 -38.85 10.27
N GLY A 141 7.39 -38.89 9.95
CA GLY A 141 6.62 -37.68 9.64
C GLY A 141 6.56 -37.34 8.17
N VAL A 142 5.94 -36.20 7.84
CA VAL A 142 5.86 -35.58 6.51
C VAL A 142 6.32 -34.15 6.67
N ASN A 143 7.37 -33.76 5.94
CA ASN A 143 7.98 -32.46 6.12
C ASN A 143 7.21 -31.39 5.33
N ALA A 144 6.49 -30.52 6.03
CA ALA A 144 5.72 -29.44 5.41
C ALA A 144 6.56 -28.46 4.58
N ILE A 145 7.87 -28.31 4.88
CA ILE A 145 8.79 -27.52 4.04
C ILE A 145 8.97 -28.16 2.67
N TYR A 146 9.04 -29.48 2.59
CA TYR A 146 9.21 -30.18 1.31
C TYR A 146 7.94 -30.12 0.48
N GLU A 147 6.77 -30.25 1.11
CA GLU A 147 5.49 -30.05 0.45
C GLU A 147 5.38 -28.62 -0.11
N ALA A 148 5.76 -27.60 0.69
CA ALA A 148 5.79 -26.21 0.24
C ALA A 148 6.78 -25.94 -0.89
N LEU A 149 7.87 -26.68 -1.02
CA LEU A 149 8.86 -26.47 -2.08
C LEU A 149 8.28 -26.69 -3.48
N ASP A 150 7.43 -27.69 -3.66
CA ASP A 150 6.78 -27.95 -4.94
C ASP A 150 5.80 -26.82 -5.31
N ASP A 151 5.02 -26.34 -4.33
CA ASP A 151 4.15 -25.19 -4.49
C ASP A 151 4.94 -23.91 -4.82
N LEU A 152 6.05 -23.67 -4.13
CA LEU A 152 6.93 -22.52 -4.39
C LEU A 152 7.56 -22.57 -5.79
N CYS A 153 7.98 -23.75 -6.24
CA CYS A 153 8.48 -23.93 -7.60
C CYS A 153 7.41 -23.64 -8.65
N TRP A 154 6.18 -24.07 -8.40
CA TRP A 154 5.06 -23.79 -9.26
C TRP A 154 4.73 -22.27 -9.28
N LEU A 155 4.59 -21.63 -8.12
CA LEU A 155 4.32 -20.19 -7.98
C LEU A 155 5.37 -19.35 -8.73
N ARG A 156 6.66 -19.70 -8.59
CA ARG A 156 7.76 -19.00 -9.26
C ARG A 156 7.71 -19.14 -10.79
N SER A 157 7.26 -20.26 -11.28
CA SER A 157 7.24 -20.57 -12.73
C SER A 157 5.94 -20.18 -13.42
N TYR A 158 4.85 -20.06 -12.67
CA TYR A 158 3.52 -19.76 -13.23
C TYR A 158 3.48 -18.43 -13.95
N ARG A 159 2.77 -18.38 -15.07
CA ARG A 159 2.53 -17.16 -15.83
C ARG A 159 1.05 -17.06 -16.16
N PHE A 160 0.46 -15.92 -15.86
CA PHE A 160 -0.93 -15.64 -16.18
C PHE A 160 -1.11 -15.51 -17.69
N LYS A 161 -2.15 -16.13 -18.23
CA LYS A 161 -2.41 -16.13 -19.68
C LYS A 161 -2.91 -14.79 -20.20
N ARG A 162 -3.63 -14.03 -19.35
CA ARG A 162 -4.13 -12.70 -19.72
C ARG A 162 -3.09 -11.65 -19.36
N VAL A 163 -2.79 -10.81 -20.34
CA VAL A 163 -1.86 -9.70 -20.20
C VAL A 163 -2.62 -8.42 -20.59
N SER A 164 -2.60 -7.42 -19.72
CA SER A 164 -3.17 -6.12 -20.04
C SER A 164 -2.27 -5.38 -21.03
N GLU A 165 -2.85 -4.78 -22.06
CA GLU A 165 -2.10 -3.91 -22.99
C GLU A 165 -1.53 -2.69 -22.27
N PHE A 166 -2.24 -2.16 -21.28
CA PHE A 166 -1.87 -0.98 -20.52
C PHE A 166 -0.92 -1.29 -19.36
N LEU A 167 -1.27 -2.31 -18.55
CA LEU A 167 -0.62 -2.59 -17.27
C LEU A 167 0.42 -3.71 -17.36
N GLY A 168 0.50 -4.38 -18.51
CA GLY A 168 1.40 -5.52 -18.70
C GLY A 168 0.93 -6.79 -17.95
N PRO A 169 1.85 -7.75 -17.72
CA PRO A 169 1.51 -9.01 -17.08
C PRO A 169 1.21 -8.86 -15.60
N THR A 170 0.36 -9.75 -15.07
CA THR A 170 0.22 -9.92 -13.62
C THR A 170 1.52 -10.44 -13.03
N VAL A 171 1.97 -9.86 -11.93
CA VAL A 171 3.16 -10.26 -11.18
C VAL A 171 2.73 -11.00 -9.92
N MET A 172 3.38 -12.11 -9.60
CA MET A 172 3.14 -12.89 -8.39
C MET A 172 4.48 -13.13 -7.70
N ASN A 173 4.56 -12.79 -6.41
CA ASN A 173 5.76 -12.94 -5.59
C ASN A 173 5.42 -13.61 -4.26
N VAL A 174 6.27 -14.53 -3.83
CA VAL A 174 6.27 -15.01 -2.45
C VAL A 174 7.14 -14.05 -1.63
N THR A 175 6.57 -13.45 -0.62
CA THR A 175 7.22 -12.38 0.17
C THR A 175 7.51 -12.79 1.60
N VAL A 176 6.83 -13.82 2.11
CA VAL A 176 7.01 -14.36 3.46
C VAL A 176 6.98 -15.88 3.40
N ILE A 177 7.84 -16.54 4.16
CA ILE A 177 7.80 -17.98 4.41
C ILE A 177 8.22 -18.24 5.86
N ASN A 178 7.44 -19.04 6.56
CA ASN A 178 7.72 -19.45 7.93
C ASN A 178 7.48 -20.94 8.12
N ALA A 179 8.42 -21.65 8.71
CA ALA A 179 8.29 -23.07 9.04
C ALA A 179 9.28 -23.50 10.13
N GLY A 180 8.92 -24.56 10.85
CA GLY A 180 9.77 -25.21 11.84
C GLY A 180 9.97 -24.44 13.14
N THR A 181 10.26 -25.18 14.20
CA THR A 181 10.47 -24.62 15.55
C THR A 181 11.78 -25.10 16.17
N GLN A 182 12.21 -26.33 15.85
CA GLN A 182 13.40 -26.96 16.40
C GLN A 182 14.10 -27.81 15.34
N HIS A 183 15.44 -27.90 15.40
CA HIS A 183 16.26 -28.59 14.41
C HIS A 183 16.06 -30.14 14.39
N ASN A 184 15.52 -30.73 15.42
CA ASN A 184 15.30 -32.17 15.56
C ASN A 184 13.83 -32.60 15.34
N VAL A 185 12.97 -31.69 14.96
CA VAL A 185 11.53 -31.92 14.70
C VAL A 185 11.24 -31.66 13.22
N VAL A 186 10.60 -32.63 12.55
CA VAL A 186 10.05 -32.44 11.21
C VAL A 186 8.87 -31.48 11.30
N PRO A 187 8.87 -30.34 10.58
CA PRO A 187 7.78 -29.38 10.63
C PRO A 187 6.50 -29.96 10.04
N ASP A 188 5.39 -29.73 10.69
CA ASP A 188 4.05 -30.13 10.26
C ASP A 188 3.26 -28.99 9.61
N GLU A 189 3.84 -27.79 9.59
CA GLU A 189 3.26 -26.63 8.92
C GLU A 189 4.36 -25.75 8.29
N CYS A 190 4.09 -25.26 7.08
CA CYS A 190 4.86 -24.23 6.40
C CYS A 190 3.87 -23.22 5.79
N ARG A 191 3.99 -21.96 6.23
CA ARG A 191 3.12 -20.86 5.81
C ARG A 191 3.93 -19.80 5.08
#